data_e7254fad5d86310ddf990d90c51be1d7
#
_entry.id   e7254fad5d86310ddf990d90c51be1d7
#
_cell.length_a   1.000
_cell.length_b   1.000
_cell.length_c   1.000
_cell.angle_alpha   90.00
_cell.angle_beta   90.00
_cell.angle_gamma   90.00
#
_symmetry.space_group_name_H-M   'P 1'
#
loop_
_entity.id
_entity.type
_entity.pdbx_description
1 polymer ?
#
loop_
_entity_poly.entity_id
_entity_poly.type
_entity_poly.pdbx_seq_one_letter_code
_entity_poly.pdbx_strand_id
1 'polypeptide(L)'
;MSRKITIKSDEEKSLIEALSKRQDVKAERIKRFLALPDLTKKENSPVKILFDQIINLPTFRDFDLVEFPKIITTEECFDLLNTPNDHPARKETDTYYLDDTHILRTHTTAFWSFYLRDKKVLEKLEKEGEIAALAPGKDEIDRSHYPAFHQIDGLLICKKSKRIITQKDLKDVQVELAKGIFGPDIEWKFITDNFPYTFDSLEMDIMFNGNWMEVNGAGLVHPQCLKNFGLNPEIYNGWAFGFGDRLAMIKMGIPDIRIMWSNDPRITSQFKDINSKYKEVSKYPGTYRDISFIIDKNINLNNYYEIVRDFADDLIEEVKLLDEYEN
;
A
#
# COMPACT_ATOMS: atom_id res chain seq x y z
N MET A 1 13.61 16.97 4.44
CA MET A 1 13.60 15.55 4.84
C MET A 1 12.26 15.24 5.50
N SER A 2 11.54 14.26 5.00
CA SER A 2 10.29 13.78 5.58
C SER A 2 10.52 13.38 7.05
N ARG A 3 9.59 13.80 7.92
CA ARG A 3 9.63 13.45 9.34
C ARG A 3 8.82 12.17 9.54
N LYS A 4 9.41 11.13 10.13
CA LYS A 4 8.68 9.95 10.54
C LYS A 4 7.97 10.19 11.87
N ILE A 5 6.64 10.04 11.87
CA ILE A 5 5.76 10.17 13.04
C ILE A 5 5.17 8.80 13.33
N THR A 6 5.54 8.22 14.47
CA THR A 6 4.96 6.95 14.93
C THR A 6 4.07 7.23 16.15
N ILE A 7 2.77 7.09 15.96
CA ILE A 7 1.77 7.29 17.02
C ILE A 7 1.51 5.95 17.68
N LYS A 8 1.82 5.86 18.97
CA LYS A 8 1.61 4.66 19.79
C LYS A 8 0.36 4.84 20.63
N SER A 9 -0.42 3.79 20.79
CA SER A 9 -1.59 3.73 21.66
C SER A 9 -1.32 2.71 22.78
N ASP A 10 -1.43 3.17 24.04
CA ASP A 10 -1.40 2.26 25.19
C ASP A 10 -2.70 1.47 25.28
N GLU A 11 -3.80 2.03 24.76
CA GLU A 11 -5.08 1.34 24.63
C GLU A 11 -4.98 0.16 23.65
N GLU A 12 -4.38 0.35 22.48
CA GLU A 12 -4.12 -0.75 21.53
C GLU A 12 -3.34 -1.89 22.17
N LYS A 13 -2.30 -1.58 22.96
CA LYS A 13 -1.53 -2.60 23.67
C LYS A 13 -2.40 -3.40 24.64
N SER A 14 -3.21 -2.70 25.44
CA SER A 14 -4.13 -3.32 26.39
C SER A 14 -5.17 -4.20 25.69
N LEU A 15 -5.69 -3.75 24.55
CA LEU A 15 -6.62 -4.51 23.73
C LEU A 15 -5.99 -5.76 23.11
N ILE A 16 -4.74 -5.68 22.64
CA ILE A 16 -3.99 -6.83 22.13
C ILE A 16 -3.73 -7.85 23.27
N GLU A 17 -3.38 -7.39 24.47
CA GLU A 17 -3.23 -8.27 25.64
C GLU A 17 -4.54 -8.96 26.03
N ALA A 18 -5.64 -8.23 26.04
CA ALA A 18 -6.96 -8.80 26.29
C ALA A 18 -7.36 -9.81 25.21
N LEU A 19 -7.13 -9.46 23.94
CA LEU A 19 -7.39 -10.32 22.80
C LEU A 19 -6.58 -11.63 22.87
N SER A 20 -5.33 -11.57 23.33
CA SER A 20 -4.45 -12.75 23.45
C SER A 20 -5.02 -13.83 24.35
N LYS A 21 -5.82 -13.45 25.37
CA LYS A 21 -6.45 -14.36 26.34
C LYS A 21 -7.76 -14.96 25.85
N ARG A 22 -8.36 -14.41 24.80
CA ARG A 22 -9.62 -14.90 24.21
C ARG A 22 -9.36 -16.09 23.29
N GLN A 23 -10.31 -17.05 23.26
CA GLN A 23 -10.24 -18.26 22.42
C GLN A 23 -11.48 -18.44 21.53
N ASP A 24 -12.35 -17.44 21.48
CA ASP A 24 -13.50 -17.46 20.59
C ASP A 24 -13.11 -17.28 19.13
N VAL A 25 -13.97 -17.72 18.22
CA VAL A 25 -13.73 -17.71 16.77
C VAL A 25 -13.42 -16.31 16.22
N LYS A 26 -14.08 -15.27 16.77
CA LYS A 26 -13.87 -13.87 16.38
C LYS A 26 -12.46 -13.41 16.78
N ALA A 27 -12.06 -13.70 18.01
CA ALA A 27 -10.74 -13.37 18.54
C ALA A 27 -9.62 -14.08 17.76
N GLU A 28 -9.77 -15.39 17.49
CA GLU A 28 -8.76 -16.14 16.71
C GLU A 28 -8.62 -15.61 15.28
N ARG A 29 -9.70 -15.15 14.68
CA ARG A 29 -9.65 -14.51 13.35
C ARG A 29 -8.87 -13.20 13.39
N ILE A 30 -9.16 -12.33 14.35
CA ILE A 30 -8.47 -11.04 14.52
C ILE A 30 -6.99 -11.23 14.81
N LYS A 31 -6.63 -12.18 15.71
CA LYS A 31 -5.22 -12.52 15.99
C LYS A 31 -4.48 -12.94 14.72
N ARG A 32 -5.11 -13.77 13.90
CA ARG A 32 -4.51 -14.23 12.62
C ARG A 32 -4.26 -13.06 11.67
N PHE A 33 -5.18 -12.09 11.57
CA PHE A 33 -4.98 -10.91 10.73
C PHE A 33 -3.89 -9.98 11.27
N LEU A 34 -3.86 -9.74 12.56
CA LEU A 34 -2.80 -8.94 13.19
C LEU A 34 -1.41 -9.57 12.99
N ALA A 35 -1.35 -10.91 12.95
CA ALA A 35 -0.12 -11.66 12.72
C ALA A 35 0.37 -11.67 11.26
N LEU A 36 -0.49 -11.29 10.27
CA LEU A 36 -0.05 -11.19 8.89
C LEU A 36 1.07 -10.16 8.75
N PRO A 37 2.11 -10.44 7.96
CA PRO A 37 3.19 -9.51 7.73
C PRO A 37 2.70 -8.22 7.10
N ASP A 38 3.31 -7.10 7.46
CA ASP A 38 3.13 -5.83 6.79
C ASP A 38 4.06 -5.77 5.57
N LEU A 39 3.49 -5.90 4.37
CA LEU A 39 4.27 -5.94 3.13
C LEU A 39 4.92 -4.59 2.79
N THR A 40 4.50 -3.50 3.42
CA THR A 40 5.16 -2.19 3.28
C THR A 40 6.55 -2.18 3.95
N LYS A 41 6.81 -3.16 4.84
CA LYS A 41 8.05 -3.30 5.60
C LYS A 41 8.87 -4.54 5.22
N LYS A 42 8.27 -5.45 4.43
CA LYS A 42 8.91 -6.71 4.01
C LYS A 42 9.90 -6.43 2.87
N GLU A 43 11.17 -6.82 3.04
CA GLU A 43 12.15 -6.77 1.95
C GLU A 43 11.71 -7.66 0.77
N ASN A 44 12.03 -7.23 -0.44
CA ASN A 44 11.63 -7.89 -1.68
C ASN A 44 10.09 -8.05 -1.78
N SER A 45 9.34 -7.03 -1.37
CA SER A 45 7.90 -6.96 -1.54
C SER A 45 7.54 -5.96 -2.65
N PRO A 46 6.68 -6.32 -3.61
CA PRO A 46 6.16 -5.39 -4.61
C PRO A 46 5.51 -4.15 -3.99
N VAL A 47 4.81 -4.34 -2.87
CA VAL A 47 4.13 -3.26 -2.14
C VAL A 47 5.16 -2.27 -1.57
N LYS A 48 6.21 -2.77 -0.91
CA LYS A 48 7.28 -1.90 -0.39
C LYS A 48 7.95 -1.11 -1.50
N ILE A 49 8.32 -1.77 -2.60
CA ILE A 49 8.98 -1.14 -3.75
C ILE A 49 8.10 -0.03 -4.32
N LEU A 50 6.80 -0.29 -4.52
CA LEU A 50 5.85 0.69 -5.01
C LEU A 50 5.73 1.89 -4.06
N PHE A 51 5.54 1.64 -2.76
CA PHE A 51 5.34 2.71 -1.79
C PHE A 51 6.61 3.53 -1.57
N ASP A 52 7.78 2.90 -1.58
CA ASP A 52 9.05 3.63 -1.55
C ASP A 52 9.21 4.52 -2.79
N GLN A 53 8.76 4.07 -3.97
CA GLN A 53 8.76 4.90 -5.19
C GLN A 53 7.83 6.10 -5.04
N ILE A 54 6.61 5.92 -4.53
CA ILE A 54 5.65 7.00 -4.28
C ILE A 54 6.22 8.02 -3.29
N ILE A 55 6.71 7.57 -2.14
CA ILE A 55 7.26 8.43 -1.07
C ILE A 55 8.43 9.29 -1.58
N ASN A 56 9.20 8.78 -2.54
CA ASN A 56 10.34 9.49 -3.11
C ASN A 56 10.00 10.40 -4.30
N LEU A 57 8.74 10.48 -4.73
CA LEU A 57 8.34 11.45 -5.76
C LEU A 57 8.57 12.89 -5.27
N PRO A 58 8.93 13.82 -6.18
CA PRO A 58 9.26 15.21 -5.81
C PRO A 58 8.22 15.88 -4.90
N THR A 59 6.94 15.71 -5.20
CA THR A 59 5.82 16.29 -4.41
C THR A 59 5.80 15.79 -2.97
N PHE A 60 6.24 14.56 -2.68
CA PHE A 60 6.08 13.94 -1.35
C PHE A 60 7.33 13.96 -0.48
N ARG A 61 8.46 14.50 -0.96
CA ARG A 61 9.75 14.48 -0.24
C ARG A 61 9.72 15.13 1.15
N ASP A 62 8.87 16.12 1.32
CA ASP A 62 8.74 16.88 2.57
C ASP A 62 7.47 16.53 3.36
N PHE A 63 6.73 15.53 2.91
CA PHE A 63 5.57 15.03 3.64
C PHE A 63 6.00 14.25 4.87
N ASP A 64 5.26 14.41 5.95
CA ASP A 64 5.45 13.57 7.14
C ASP A 64 5.01 12.13 6.80
N LEU A 65 5.76 11.12 7.27
CA LEU A 65 5.38 9.71 7.15
C LEU A 65 4.75 9.26 8.47
N VAL A 66 3.47 8.90 8.43
CA VAL A 66 2.68 8.60 9.63
C VAL A 66 2.43 7.11 9.76
N GLU A 67 2.85 6.54 10.89
CA GLU A 67 2.43 5.23 11.38
C GLU A 67 1.49 5.41 12.57
N PHE A 68 0.38 4.70 12.59
CA PHE A 68 -0.65 4.82 13.62
C PHE A 68 -1.25 3.46 13.99
N PRO A 69 -2.01 3.34 15.11
CA PRO A 69 -2.53 2.07 15.60
C PRO A 69 -3.35 1.30 14.56
N LYS A 70 -3.35 -0.04 14.67
CA LYS A 70 -4.17 -0.94 13.83
C LYS A 70 -5.54 -1.19 14.43
N ILE A 71 -5.63 -1.12 15.77
CA ILE A 71 -6.89 -1.18 16.52
C ILE A 71 -7.23 0.23 16.94
N ILE A 72 -8.37 0.72 16.46
CA ILE A 72 -8.84 2.09 16.67
C ILE A 72 -10.33 2.08 17.00
N THR A 73 -10.86 3.20 17.45
CA THR A 73 -12.29 3.32 17.71
C THR A 73 -13.10 3.50 16.43
N THR A 74 -14.39 3.17 16.51
CA THR A 74 -15.36 3.48 15.43
C THR A 74 -15.46 4.98 15.19
N GLU A 75 -15.34 5.80 16.23
CA GLU A 75 -15.27 7.26 16.13
C GLU A 75 -14.10 7.70 15.23
N GLU A 76 -12.89 7.18 15.51
CA GLU A 76 -11.67 7.53 14.78
C GLU A 76 -11.68 7.06 13.32
N CYS A 77 -12.33 5.91 13.07
CA CYS A 77 -12.37 5.34 11.72
C CYS A 77 -13.51 5.91 10.87
N PHE A 78 -14.63 6.29 11.49
CA PHE A 78 -15.85 6.61 10.77
C PHE A 78 -16.41 7.99 11.10
N ASP A 79 -16.68 8.29 12.40
CA ASP A 79 -17.42 9.49 12.76
C ASP A 79 -16.65 10.76 12.45
N LEU A 80 -15.38 10.81 12.82
CA LEU A 80 -14.48 11.93 12.51
C LEU A 80 -14.27 12.12 11.01
N LEU A 81 -14.41 11.05 10.23
CA LEU A 81 -14.33 11.05 8.75
C LEU A 81 -15.71 11.23 8.08
N ASN A 82 -16.70 11.72 8.82
CA ASN A 82 -18.02 12.01 8.29
C ASN A 82 -18.74 10.82 7.63
N THR A 83 -18.37 9.58 8.00
CA THR A 83 -19.00 8.37 7.48
C THR A 83 -20.35 8.15 8.14
N PRO A 84 -21.48 8.09 7.40
CA PRO A 84 -22.81 7.93 7.96
C PRO A 84 -22.98 6.63 8.79
N ASN A 85 -23.90 6.64 9.76
CA ASN A 85 -24.14 5.48 10.62
C ASN A 85 -24.66 4.24 9.86
N ASP A 86 -25.37 4.45 8.76
CA ASP A 86 -25.91 3.41 7.88
C ASP A 86 -24.96 3.00 6.75
N HIS A 87 -23.77 3.55 6.71
CA HIS A 87 -22.78 3.24 5.67
C HIS A 87 -22.40 1.76 5.71
N PRO A 88 -22.34 1.07 4.53
CA PRO A 88 -22.02 -0.36 4.46
C PRO A 88 -20.73 -0.74 5.20
N ALA A 89 -19.69 0.06 5.11
CA ALA A 89 -18.40 -0.21 5.77
C ALA A 89 -18.50 -0.37 7.31
N ARG A 90 -19.57 0.12 7.95
CA ARG A 90 -19.79 -0.06 9.39
C ARG A 90 -20.38 -1.41 9.77
N LYS A 91 -20.80 -2.23 8.81
CA LYS A 91 -21.39 -3.54 9.08
C LYS A 91 -20.33 -4.53 9.53
N GLU A 92 -20.72 -5.48 10.40
CA GLU A 92 -19.82 -6.59 10.79
C GLU A 92 -19.42 -7.51 9.63
N THR A 93 -20.06 -7.39 8.46
CA THR A 93 -19.66 -8.05 7.23
C THR A 93 -18.39 -7.44 6.62
N ASP A 94 -18.18 -6.14 6.85
CA ASP A 94 -17.15 -5.35 6.19
C ASP A 94 -16.10 -4.79 7.17
N THR A 95 -16.34 -4.90 8.48
CA THR A 95 -15.46 -4.42 9.55
C THR A 95 -15.29 -5.46 10.65
N TYR A 96 -14.06 -5.66 11.11
CA TYR A 96 -13.74 -6.55 12.23
C TYR A 96 -13.80 -5.81 13.55
N TYR A 97 -14.89 -6.01 14.30
CA TYR A 97 -15.10 -5.46 15.64
C TYR A 97 -14.42 -6.33 16.70
N LEU A 98 -13.59 -5.74 17.54
CA LEU A 98 -13.04 -6.38 18.74
C LEU A 98 -14.09 -6.40 19.86
N ASP A 99 -14.76 -5.25 20.03
CA ASP A 99 -15.87 -4.99 20.94
C ASP A 99 -16.83 -3.97 20.31
N ASP A 100 -17.74 -3.37 21.10
CA ASP A 100 -18.76 -2.43 20.59
C ASP A 100 -18.18 -1.11 20.04
N THR A 101 -16.94 -0.78 20.41
CA THR A 101 -16.31 0.51 20.11
C THR A 101 -15.00 0.39 19.33
N HIS A 102 -14.31 -0.74 19.40
CA HIS A 102 -13.01 -0.94 18.79
C HIS A 102 -13.06 -1.89 17.60
N ILE A 103 -12.34 -1.51 16.57
CA ILE A 103 -12.27 -2.24 15.30
C ILE A 103 -10.80 -2.41 14.87
N LEU A 104 -10.55 -3.40 14.03
CA LEU A 104 -9.40 -3.30 13.13
C LEU A 104 -9.69 -2.20 12.11
N ARG A 105 -8.79 -1.25 11.94
CA ARG A 105 -8.98 -0.17 10.98
C ARG A 105 -9.23 -0.71 9.58
N THR A 106 -10.18 -0.12 8.88
CA THR A 106 -10.62 -0.58 7.56
C THR A 106 -9.89 0.09 6.40
N HIS A 107 -9.23 1.21 6.65
CA HIS A 107 -8.49 2.00 5.66
C HIS A 107 -7.48 2.94 6.32
N THR A 108 -6.43 3.29 5.59
CA THR A 108 -5.37 4.20 6.10
C THR A 108 -5.84 5.64 6.25
N THR A 109 -6.92 6.08 5.62
CA THR A 109 -7.49 7.43 5.79
C THR A 109 -7.77 7.78 7.26
N ALA A 110 -8.03 6.76 8.11
CA ALA A 110 -8.20 6.95 9.54
C ALA A 110 -6.99 7.61 10.24
N PHE A 111 -5.80 7.69 9.57
CA PHE A 111 -4.65 8.41 10.11
C PHE A 111 -4.93 9.89 10.38
N TRP A 112 -5.93 10.50 9.71
CA TRP A 112 -6.33 11.88 9.96
C TRP A 112 -6.70 12.09 11.42
N SER A 113 -7.38 11.10 12.02
CA SER A 113 -7.82 11.14 13.43
C SER A 113 -6.67 11.17 14.42
N PHE A 114 -5.48 10.80 14.00
CA PHE A 114 -4.26 10.83 14.80
C PHE A 114 -3.36 12.00 14.41
N TYR A 115 -3.16 12.25 13.12
CA TYR A 115 -2.30 13.30 12.62
C TYR A 115 -2.83 14.69 12.93
N LEU A 116 -4.14 14.94 12.69
CA LEU A 116 -4.79 16.22 12.93
C LEU A 116 -5.13 16.49 14.42
N ARG A 117 -4.79 15.56 15.32
CA ARG A 117 -4.91 15.72 16.79
C ARG A 117 -3.54 15.80 17.48
N ASP A 118 -2.45 15.62 16.74
CA ASP A 118 -1.09 15.78 17.28
C ASP A 118 -0.76 17.27 17.48
N LYS A 119 -0.43 17.64 18.71
CA LYS A 119 -0.15 19.05 19.07
C LYS A 119 0.97 19.67 18.25
N LYS A 120 2.04 18.93 17.97
CA LYS A 120 3.19 19.43 17.19
C LYS A 120 2.82 19.64 15.73
N VAL A 121 1.93 18.80 15.19
CA VAL A 121 1.39 18.94 13.83
C VAL A 121 0.53 20.20 13.75
N LEU A 122 -0.36 20.41 14.72
CA LEU A 122 -1.21 21.61 14.77
C LEU A 122 -0.39 22.89 14.98
N GLU A 123 0.63 22.86 15.85
CA GLU A 123 1.57 23.98 16.03
C GLU A 123 2.32 24.30 14.72
N LYS A 124 2.74 23.27 13.97
CA LYS A 124 3.35 23.42 12.63
C LYS A 124 2.37 24.06 11.66
N LEU A 125 1.11 23.57 11.60
CA LEU A 125 0.06 24.14 10.76
C LEU A 125 -0.17 25.63 11.06
N GLU A 126 -0.23 25.99 12.34
CA GLU A 126 -0.41 27.37 12.74
C GLU A 126 0.76 28.25 12.33
N LYS A 127 1.99 27.77 12.49
CA LYS A 127 3.22 28.51 12.20
C LYS A 127 3.52 28.62 10.71
N GLU A 128 3.43 27.49 9.99
CA GLU A 128 3.87 27.38 8.60
C GLU A 128 2.73 27.56 7.59
N GLY A 129 1.48 27.42 8.08
CA GLY A 129 0.26 27.56 7.28
C GLY A 129 -0.06 26.35 6.41
N GLU A 130 0.73 25.26 6.51
CA GLU A 130 0.52 24.04 5.74
C GLU A 130 1.16 22.85 6.44
N ILE A 131 0.48 21.72 6.38
CA ILE A 131 0.98 20.40 6.76
C ILE A 131 0.61 19.38 5.68
N ALA A 132 1.44 18.36 5.52
CA ALA A 132 1.18 17.28 4.60
C ALA A 132 1.77 15.98 5.10
N ALA A 133 1.07 14.87 4.86
CA ALA A 133 1.50 13.56 5.31
C ALA A 133 1.11 12.46 4.34
N LEU A 134 1.89 11.38 4.36
CA LEU A 134 1.56 10.06 3.80
C LEU A 134 1.45 9.05 4.93
N ALA A 135 0.47 8.17 4.84
CA ALA A 135 0.30 7.06 5.77
C ALA A 135 0.29 5.73 4.99
N PRO A 136 1.46 5.08 4.81
CA PRO A 136 1.50 3.71 4.32
C PRO A 136 1.09 2.75 5.42
N GLY A 137 0.24 1.77 5.09
CA GLY A 137 -0.19 0.81 6.10
C GLY A 137 -0.85 -0.44 5.55
N LYS A 138 -0.92 -1.46 6.41
CA LYS A 138 -1.70 -2.67 6.22
C LYS A 138 -3.05 -2.49 6.90
N ASP A 139 -4.11 -2.70 6.17
CA ASP A 139 -5.48 -2.60 6.62
C ASP A 139 -6.23 -3.92 6.42
N GLU A 140 -7.37 -4.08 7.09
CA GLU A 140 -8.14 -5.31 7.09
C GLU A 140 -9.51 -5.05 6.46
N ILE A 141 -9.88 -5.77 5.40
CA ILE A 141 -11.20 -5.70 4.80
C ILE A 141 -11.88 -7.06 4.75
N ASP A 142 -13.10 -6.98 4.27
CA ASP A 142 -14.25 -7.88 4.28
C ASP A 142 -14.00 -9.31 3.76
N ARG A 143 -15.13 -10.10 3.73
CA ARG A 143 -15.15 -11.49 3.29
C ARG A 143 -15.04 -11.68 1.78
N SER A 144 -15.27 -10.64 0.98
CA SER A 144 -15.32 -10.73 -0.49
C SER A 144 -13.97 -10.44 -1.15
N HIS A 145 -13.03 -9.84 -0.39
CA HIS A 145 -11.68 -9.50 -0.84
C HIS A 145 -10.62 -10.29 -0.07
N TYR A 146 -9.36 -10.17 -0.47
CA TYR A 146 -8.29 -10.75 0.34
C TYR A 146 -8.31 -10.11 1.74
N PRO A 147 -8.17 -10.90 2.82
CA PRO A 147 -8.44 -10.43 4.19
C PRO A 147 -7.50 -9.36 4.72
N ALA A 148 -6.50 -8.96 3.97
CA ALA A 148 -5.63 -7.83 4.27
C ALA A 148 -5.12 -7.22 2.97
N PHE A 149 -5.07 -5.89 2.91
CA PHE A 149 -4.50 -5.14 1.79
C PHE A 149 -3.62 -4.01 2.32
N HIS A 150 -2.87 -3.37 1.44
CA HIS A 150 -2.03 -2.24 1.82
C HIS A 150 -2.48 -1.01 1.07
N GLN A 151 -2.54 0.08 1.79
CA GLN A 151 -2.85 1.40 1.26
C GLN A 151 -1.76 2.40 1.61
N ILE A 152 -1.59 3.41 0.78
CA ILE A 152 -0.88 4.63 1.12
C ILE A 152 -1.83 5.80 0.87
N ASP A 153 -2.21 6.48 1.92
CA ASP A 153 -3.08 7.65 1.84
C ASP A 153 -2.25 8.93 2.01
N GLY A 154 -2.63 9.95 1.26
CA GLY A 154 -2.05 11.28 1.36
C GLY A 154 -3.06 12.29 1.83
N LEU A 155 -2.59 13.24 2.65
CA LEU A 155 -3.35 14.39 3.14
C LEU A 155 -2.49 15.64 3.07
N LEU A 156 -3.09 16.72 2.59
CA LEU A 156 -2.54 18.06 2.69
C LEU A 156 -3.60 18.99 3.27
N ILE A 157 -3.24 19.75 4.32
CA ILE A 157 -4.06 20.82 4.89
C ILE A 157 -3.29 22.13 4.80
N CYS A 158 -3.96 23.16 4.32
CA CYS A 158 -3.36 24.48 4.09
C CYS A 158 -4.28 25.60 4.59
N LYS A 159 -3.70 26.67 5.15
CA LYS A 159 -4.44 27.92 5.38
C LYS A 159 -4.83 28.55 4.05
N LYS A 160 -6.09 28.95 3.89
CA LYS A 160 -6.60 29.64 2.69
C LYS A 160 -5.86 30.96 2.42
N SER A 161 -5.35 31.60 3.47
CA SER A 161 -4.49 32.79 3.35
C SER A 161 -3.14 32.50 2.69
N LYS A 162 -2.65 31.25 2.73
CA LYS A 162 -1.44 30.81 2.05
C LYS A 162 -1.75 30.35 0.63
N ARG A 163 -2.76 29.47 0.49
CA ARG A 163 -3.19 28.92 -0.80
C ARG A 163 -4.62 28.37 -0.72
N ILE A 164 -5.43 28.69 -1.70
CA ILE A 164 -6.71 28.02 -1.91
C ILE A 164 -6.45 26.75 -2.72
N ILE A 165 -6.71 25.62 -2.11
CA ILE A 165 -6.57 24.29 -2.74
C ILE A 165 -7.79 24.05 -3.64
N THR A 166 -7.53 23.63 -4.86
CA THR A 166 -8.54 23.35 -5.88
C THR A 166 -8.49 21.91 -6.36
N GLN A 167 -9.54 21.45 -7.02
CA GLN A 167 -9.55 20.14 -7.68
C GLN A 167 -8.43 20.01 -8.73
N LYS A 168 -8.01 21.15 -9.33
CA LYS A 168 -6.88 21.15 -10.27
C LYS A 168 -5.57 20.78 -9.56
N ASP A 169 -5.29 21.35 -8.39
CA ASP A 169 -4.09 21.03 -7.62
C ASP A 169 -4.04 19.54 -7.30
N LEU A 170 -5.20 18.96 -6.93
CA LEU A 170 -5.32 17.53 -6.66
C LEU A 170 -5.06 16.70 -7.92
N LYS A 171 -5.66 17.07 -9.06
CA LYS A 171 -5.45 16.39 -10.34
C LYS A 171 -3.99 16.41 -10.78
N ASP A 172 -3.29 17.52 -10.58
CA ASP A 172 -1.86 17.64 -10.90
C ASP A 172 -1.03 16.64 -10.08
N VAL A 173 -1.33 16.47 -8.79
CA VAL A 173 -0.70 15.46 -7.92
C VAL A 173 -1.00 14.03 -8.39
N GLN A 174 -2.25 13.74 -8.77
CA GLN A 174 -2.63 12.42 -9.27
C GLN A 174 -1.91 12.07 -10.59
N VAL A 175 -1.76 13.05 -11.48
CA VAL A 175 -1.03 12.87 -12.75
C VAL A 175 0.46 12.63 -12.47
N GLU A 176 1.07 13.35 -11.52
CA GLU A 176 2.46 13.08 -11.12
C GLU A 176 2.64 11.67 -10.58
N LEU A 177 1.72 11.19 -9.73
CA LEU A 177 1.70 9.82 -9.24
C LEU A 177 1.62 8.81 -10.38
N ALA A 178 0.63 8.95 -11.28
CA ALA A 178 0.46 8.03 -12.40
C ALA A 178 1.71 7.99 -13.29
N LYS A 179 2.25 9.13 -13.64
CA LYS A 179 3.48 9.22 -14.45
C LYS A 179 4.70 8.67 -13.73
N GLY A 180 4.82 8.93 -12.43
CA GLY A 180 5.92 8.43 -11.61
C GLY A 180 5.93 6.91 -11.49
N ILE A 181 4.77 6.27 -11.49
CA ILE A 181 4.64 4.81 -11.35
C ILE A 181 4.65 4.14 -12.74
N PHE A 182 3.85 4.63 -13.69
CA PHE A 182 3.59 3.95 -14.96
C PHE A 182 4.38 4.50 -16.14
N GLY A 183 5.06 5.62 -15.96
CA GLY A 183 5.86 6.29 -17.00
C GLY A 183 5.19 7.55 -17.54
N PRO A 184 5.99 8.42 -18.21
CA PRO A 184 5.54 9.76 -18.62
C PRO A 184 4.42 9.76 -19.67
N ASP A 185 4.33 8.70 -20.47
CA ASP A 185 3.39 8.58 -21.59
C ASP A 185 2.07 7.88 -21.21
N ILE A 186 1.86 7.58 -19.92
CA ILE A 186 0.62 6.94 -19.46
C ILE A 186 -0.60 7.82 -19.76
N GLU A 187 -1.62 7.24 -20.37
CA GLU A 187 -2.90 7.91 -20.58
C GLU A 187 -3.78 7.78 -19.34
N TRP A 188 -4.50 8.83 -19.00
CA TRP A 188 -5.40 8.86 -17.84
C TRP A 188 -6.70 9.58 -18.14
N LYS A 189 -7.70 9.31 -17.32
CA LYS A 189 -8.94 10.09 -17.23
C LYS A 189 -9.36 10.19 -15.77
N PHE A 190 -10.18 11.19 -15.46
CA PHE A 190 -10.82 11.35 -14.16
C PHE A 190 -12.31 11.06 -14.29
N ILE A 191 -12.85 10.35 -13.31
CA ILE A 191 -14.27 10.01 -13.17
C ILE A 191 -14.73 10.63 -11.85
N THR A 192 -15.93 11.22 -11.84
CA THR A 192 -16.52 11.75 -10.61
C THR A 192 -16.90 10.61 -9.69
N ASP A 193 -16.59 10.75 -8.41
CA ASP A 193 -16.93 9.80 -7.37
C ASP A 193 -17.41 10.54 -6.10
N ASN A 194 -17.77 9.81 -5.06
CA ASN A 194 -18.29 10.36 -3.82
C ASN A 194 -17.77 9.58 -2.61
N PHE A 195 -16.96 10.25 -1.78
CA PHE A 195 -16.49 9.71 -0.50
C PHE A 195 -16.99 10.56 0.67
N PRO A 196 -17.36 9.97 1.80
CA PRO A 196 -17.92 10.71 2.95
C PRO A 196 -17.02 11.82 3.49
N TYR A 197 -15.71 11.63 3.41
CA TYR A 197 -14.67 12.51 3.97
C TYR A 197 -14.11 13.54 2.98
N THR A 198 -14.56 13.49 1.71
CA THR A 198 -14.15 14.46 0.68
C THR A 198 -15.34 15.02 -0.07
N PHE A 199 -15.12 16.11 -0.79
CA PHE A 199 -16.06 16.66 -1.77
C PHE A 199 -15.31 16.95 -3.08
N ASP A 200 -16.03 17.21 -4.16
CA ASP A 200 -15.44 17.25 -5.50
C ASP A 200 -14.54 16.04 -5.76
N SER A 201 -15.01 14.90 -5.28
CA SER A 201 -14.28 13.65 -5.30
C SER A 201 -14.17 13.08 -6.71
N LEU A 202 -13.10 12.37 -6.96
CA LEU A 202 -12.81 11.76 -8.25
C LEU A 202 -12.02 10.46 -8.06
N GLU A 203 -12.18 9.60 -9.04
CA GLU A 203 -11.29 8.46 -9.29
C GLU A 203 -10.40 8.76 -10.48
N MET A 204 -9.21 8.22 -10.48
CA MET A 204 -8.32 8.24 -11.62
C MET A 204 -8.22 6.85 -12.23
N ASP A 205 -8.57 6.78 -13.52
CA ASP A 205 -8.28 5.62 -14.36
C ASP A 205 -7.04 5.88 -15.21
N ILE A 206 -6.28 4.82 -15.45
CA ILE A 206 -5.18 4.80 -16.43
C ILE A 206 -5.45 3.76 -17.52
N MET A 207 -4.91 4.01 -18.72
CA MET A 207 -4.87 3.03 -19.80
C MET A 207 -3.62 2.18 -19.65
N PHE A 208 -3.77 0.94 -19.19
CA PHE A 208 -2.65 0.03 -18.99
C PHE A 208 -2.92 -1.34 -19.64
N ASN A 209 -1.99 -1.80 -20.48
CA ASN A 209 -2.12 -3.03 -21.26
C ASN A 209 -3.43 -3.11 -22.07
N GLY A 210 -3.88 -1.98 -22.63
CA GLY A 210 -5.08 -1.91 -23.48
C GLY A 210 -6.41 -1.84 -22.72
N ASN A 211 -6.40 -1.71 -21.39
CA ASN A 211 -7.60 -1.60 -20.56
C ASN A 211 -7.56 -0.36 -19.67
N TRP A 212 -8.73 0.28 -19.49
CA TRP A 212 -8.91 1.28 -18.46
C TRP A 212 -9.00 0.63 -17.09
N MET A 213 -8.24 1.12 -16.15
CA MET A 213 -8.19 0.59 -14.79
C MET A 213 -8.14 1.72 -13.78
N GLU A 214 -9.02 1.65 -12.80
CA GLU A 214 -9.00 2.51 -11.62
C GLU A 214 -7.71 2.29 -10.83
N VAL A 215 -7.05 3.39 -10.45
CA VAL A 215 -5.80 3.34 -9.69
C VAL A 215 -5.92 3.98 -8.32
N ASN A 216 -6.80 4.98 -8.15
CA ASN A 216 -7.00 5.63 -6.86
C ASN A 216 -8.29 6.44 -6.78
N GLY A 217 -8.73 6.68 -5.54
CA GLY A 217 -9.72 7.68 -5.20
C GLY A 217 -9.09 8.91 -4.54
N ALA A 218 -9.65 10.09 -4.82
CA ALA A 218 -9.14 11.35 -4.29
C ALA A 218 -10.27 12.40 -4.17
N GLY A 219 -10.04 13.45 -3.38
CA GLY A 219 -11.01 14.55 -3.25
C GLY A 219 -10.49 15.71 -2.41
N LEU A 220 -11.21 16.81 -2.42
CA LEU A 220 -10.96 17.91 -1.50
C LEU A 220 -11.49 17.54 -0.11
N VAL A 221 -10.77 17.89 0.95
CA VAL A 221 -11.15 17.54 2.32
C VAL A 221 -12.50 18.16 2.67
N HIS A 222 -13.46 17.31 3.08
CA HIS A 222 -14.81 17.74 3.38
C HIS A 222 -14.85 18.74 4.55
N PRO A 223 -15.56 19.87 4.43
CA PRO A 223 -15.65 20.90 5.50
C PRO A 223 -16.07 20.32 6.87
N GLN A 224 -16.93 19.31 6.87
CA GLN A 224 -17.35 18.67 8.13
C GLN A 224 -16.19 17.91 8.79
N CYS A 225 -15.31 17.25 8.02
CA CYS A 225 -14.14 16.60 8.59
C CYS A 225 -13.19 17.63 9.23
N LEU A 226 -12.95 18.78 8.58
CA LEU A 226 -12.17 19.86 9.20
C LEU A 226 -12.77 20.28 10.55
N LYS A 227 -14.09 20.48 10.62
CA LYS A 227 -14.79 20.82 11.89
C LYS A 227 -14.62 19.72 12.95
N ASN A 228 -14.75 18.45 12.56
CA ASN A 228 -14.61 17.31 13.47
C ASN A 228 -13.21 17.26 14.11
N PHE A 229 -12.18 17.76 13.39
CA PHE A 229 -10.83 17.90 13.91
C PHE A 229 -10.52 19.27 14.53
N GLY A 230 -11.54 20.12 14.75
CA GLY A 230 -11.38 21.46 15.34
C GLY A 230 -10.77 22.50 14.42
N LEU A 231 -10.68 22.23 13.12
CA LEU A 231 -10.19 23.16 12.11
C LEU A 231 -11.35 23.93 11.47
N ASN A 232 -11.25 25.25 11.45
CA ASN A 232 -12.29 26.08 10.84
C ASN A 232 -12.21 26.02 9.29
N PRO A 233 -13.25 25.49 8.58
CA PRO A 233 -13.24 25.40 7.13
C PRO A 233 -13.23 26.77 6.40
N GLU A 234 -13.50 27.87 7.08
CA GLU A 234 -13.31 29.20 6.51
C GLU A 234 -11.83 29.61 6.46
N ILE A 235 -11.00 28.99 7.31
CA ILE A 235 -9.55 29.26 7.40
C ILE A 235 -8.72 28.21 6.67
N TYR A 236 -9.15 26.94 6.74
CA TYR A 236 -8.40 25.80 6.21
C TYR A 236 -9.07 25.14 5.04
N ASN A 237 -8.28 24.56 4.19
CA ASN A 237 -8.68 23.70 3.08
C ASN A 237 -7.60 22.64 2.83
N GLY A 238 -7.91 21.64 1.99
CA GLY A 238 -6.95 20.58 1.71
C GLY A 238 -7.44 19.60 0.67
N TRP A 239 -6.58 18.65 0.35
CA TRP A 239 -6.90 17.50 -0.49
C TRP A 239 -6.43 16.21 0.17
N ALA A 240 -7.02 15.10 -0.28
CA ALA A 240 -6.63 13.76 0.10
C ALA A 240 -6.74 12.77 -1.07
N PHE A 241 -5.96 11.69 -0.98
CA PHE A 241 -6.04 10.57 -1.91
C PHE A 241 -5.69 9.26 -1.20
N GLY A 242 -6.09 8.13 -1.80
CA GLY A 242 -5.70 6.80 -1.35
C GLY A 242 -5.27 5.90 -2.51
N PHE A 243 -4.15 5.18 -2.36
CA PHE A 243 -3.62 4.20 -3.30
C PHE A 243 -3.55 2.82 -2.67
N GLY A 244 -4.02 1.80 -3.40
CA GLY A 244 -3.94 0.40 -2.96
C GLY A 244 -2.75 -0.37 -3.53
N ASP A 245 -2.42 -1.50 -2.88
CA ASP A 245 -1.36 -2.43 -3.29
C ASP A 245 -1.64 -3.12 -4.63
N ARG A 246 -2.89 -3.11 -5.09
CA ARG A 246 -3.32 -3.59 -6.41
C ARG A 246 -2.48 -2.99 -7.55
N LEU A 247 -1.95 -1.78 -7.39
CA LEU A 247 -1.10 -1.15 -8.40
C LEU A 247 0.22 -1.89 -8.60
N ALA A 248 0.82 -2.43 -7.53
CA ALA A 248 2.03 -3.25 -7.64
C ALA A 248 1.73 -4.53 -8.45
N MET A 249 0.60 -5.18 -8.16
CA MET A 249 0.13 -6.35 -8.88
C MET A 249 -0.04 -6.06 -10.37
N ILE A 250 -0.75 -4.98 -10.70
CA ILE A 250 -1.00 -4.55 -12.09
C ILE A 250 0.31 -4.24 -12.81
N LYS A 251 1.17 -3.43 -12.21
CA LYS A 251 2.42 -2.98 -12.80
C LYS A 251 3.35 -4.15 -13.14
N MET A 252 3.45 -5.12 -12.26
CA MET A 252 4.29 -6.31 -12.46
C MET A 252 3.61 -7.43 -13.26
N GLY A 253 2.31 -7.32 -13.53
CA GLY A 253 1.53 -8.38 -14.20
C GLY A 253 1.35 -9.62 -13.31
N ILE A 254 1.26 -9.43 -11.99
CA ILE A 254 0.99 -10.51 -11.04
C ILE A 254 -0.48 -10.93 -11.15
N PRO A 255 -0.80 -12.20 -11.44
CA PRO A 255 -2.17 -12.61 -11.74
C PRO A 255 -3.07 -12.77 -10.51
N ASP A 256 -2.46 -12.90 -9.32
CA ASP A 256 -3.19 -13.16 -8.07
C ASP A 256 -2.52 -12.43 -6.90
N ILE A 257 -3.27 -11.66 -6.14
CA ILE A 257 -2.77 -10.87 -5.01
C ILE A 257 -2.05 -11.75 -3.97
N ARG A 258 -2.43 -13.00 -3.80
CA ARG A 258 -1.81 -13.96 -2.88
C ARG A 258 -0.33 -14.21 -3.16
N ILE A 259 0.10 -14.02 -4.40
CA ILE A 259 1.50 -14.16 -4.82
C ILE A 259 2.38 -13.12 -4.13
N MET A 260 1.88 -11.90 -3.88
CA MET A 260 2.62 -10.87 -3.16
C MET A 260 2.91 -11.24 -1.71
N TRP A 261 2.11 -12.14 -1.12
CA TRP A 261 2.27 -12.66 0.23
C TRP A 261 3.17 -13.90 0.32
N SER A 262 3.63 -14.42 -0.80
CA SER A 262 4.45 -15.64 -0.86
C SER A 262 5.76 -15.49 -0.08
N ASN A 263 6.22 -16.61 0.48
CA ASN A 263 7.55 -16.78 1.03
C ASN A 263 8.42 -17.72 0.18
N ASP A 264 7.91 -18.18 -0.97
CA ASP A 264 8.68 -19.01 -1.89
C ASP A 264 9.82 -18.18 -2.50
N PRO A 265 11.09 -18.58 -2.34
CA PRO A 265 12.24 -17.85 -2.87
C PRO A 265 12.20 -17.67 -4.39
N ARG A 266 11.60 -18.60 -5.15
CA ARG A 266 11.46 -18.51 -6.60
C ARG A 266 10.53 -17.38 -7.03
N ILE A 267 9.55 -17.05 -6.17
CA ILE A 267 8.63 -15.94 -6.33
C ILE A 267 9.28 -14.65 -5.84
N THR A 268 9.74 -14.64 -4.59
CA THR A 268 10.24 -13.40 -3.94
C THR A 268 11.52 -12.88 -4.57
N SER A 269 12.35 -13.74 -5.17
CA SER A 269 13.54 -13.32 -5.92
C SER A 269 13.24 -12.50 -7.17
N GLN A 270 12.01 -12.55 -7.68
CA GLN A 270 11.55 -11.75 -8.83
C GLN A 270 11.15 -10.33 -8.42
N PHE A 271 10.89 -10.07 -7.14
CA PHE A 271 10.44 -8.78 -6.62
C PHE A 271 11.62 -7.85 -6.32
N LYS A 272 12.40 -7.52 -7.34
CA LYS A 272 13.57 -6.62 -7.23
C LYS A 272 13.27 -5.20 -7.68
N ASP A 273 12.36 -5.07 -8.64
CA ASP A 273 12.01 -3.85 -9.32
C ASP A 273 10.55 -3.93 -9.77
N ILE A 274 9.80 -2.84 -9.55
CA ILE A 274 8.38 -2.76 -9.91
C ILE A 274 8.14 -2.82 -11.43
N ASN A 275 9.15 -2.56 -12.26
CA ASN A 275 9.05 -2.63 -13.72
C ASN A 275 9.28 -4.04 -14.27
N SER A 276 9.88 -4.93 -13.48
CA SER A 276 10.09 -6.32 -13.84
C SER A 276 8.76 -7.06 -13.90
N LYS A 277 8.50 -7.75 -15.01
CA LYS A 277 7.29 -8.57 -15.13
C LYS A 277 7.45 -9.87 -14.36
N TYR A 278 6.42 -10.20 -13.56
CA TYR A 278 6.35 -11.48 -12.87
C TYR A 278 6.25 -12.63 -13.86
N LYS A 279 7.03 -13.68 -13.63
CA LYS A 279 6.96 -14.94 -14.36
C LYS A 279 6.37 -16.01 -13.43
N GLU A 280 5.37 -16.73 -13.92
CA GLU A 280 4.74 -17.78 -13.14
C GLU A 280 5.75 -18.90 -12.86
N VAL A 281 5.86 -19.30 -11.59
CA VAL A 281 6.72 -20.41 -11.19
C VAL A 281 6.00 -21.72 -11.37
N SER A 282 6.75 -22.79 -11.70
CA SER A 282 6.19 -24.12 -11.86
C SER A 282 5.43 -24.57 -10.60
N LYS A 283 4.22 -25.10 -10.79
CA LYS A 283 3.41 -25.74 -9.73
C LYS A 283 3.87 -27.18 -9.41
N TYR A 284 4.76 -27.70 -10.25
CA TYR A 284 5.31 -29.04 -10.06
C TYR A 284 6.55 -28.98 -9.18
N PRO A 285 6.82 -30.01 -8.37
CA PRO A 285 8.06 -30.10 -7.62
C PRO A 285 9.26 -30.13 -8.57
N GLY A 286 10.31 -29.38 -8.23
CA GLY A 286 11.56 -29.41 -8.98
C GLY A 286 12.19 -30.82 -8.93
N THR A 287 12.81 -31.21 -10.03
CA THR A 287 13.60 -32.45 -10.10
C THR A 287 15.04 -32.11 -10.41
N TYR A 288 15.96 -32.80 -9.75
CA TYR A 288 17.40 -32.64 -10.01
C TYR A 288 17.88 -33.74 -10.95
N ARG A 289 18.81 -33.37 -11.82
CA ARG A 289 19.49 -34.31 -12.73
C ARG A 289 20.96 -33.93 -12.76
N ASP A 290 21.82 -34.86 -12.38
CA ASP A 290 23.26 -34.72 -12.51
C ASP A 290 23.69 -35.20 -13.89
N ILE A 291 24.51 -34.43 -14.56
CA ILE A 291 25.08 -34.76 -15.86
C ILE A 291 26.60 -34.73 -15.71
N SER A 292 27.23 -35.85 -15.99
CA SER A 292 28.69 -35.95 -16.04
C SER A 292 29.13 -36.04 -17.52
N PHE A 293 30.11 -35.23 -17.90
CA PHE A 293 30.65 -35.22 -19.26
C PHE A 293 32.12 -34.87 -19.24
N ILE A 294 32.80 -35.24 -20.30
CA ILE A 294 34.18 -34.91 -20.55
C ILE A 294 34.23 -33.85 -21.64
N ILE A 295 34.95 -32.78 -21.40
CA ILE A 295 35.17 -31.70 -22.35
C ILE A 295 36.67 -31.47 -22.58
N ASP A 296 37.03 -30.96 -23.74
CA ASP A 296 38.40 -30.50 -24.02
C ASP A 296 38.72 -29.31 -23.08
N LYS A 297 39.94 -29.29 -22.55
CA LYS A 297 40.47 -28.27 -21.64
C LYS A 297 40.33 -26.84 -22.19
N ASN A 298 40.31 -26.69 -23.50
CA ASN A 298 40.19 -25.39 -24.18
C ASN A 298 38.71 -24.90 -24.26
N ILE A 299 37.72 -25.74 -23.93
CA ILE A 299 36.33 -25.37 -23.98
C ILE A 299 35.92 -24.71 -22.63
N ASN A 300 35.47 -23.48 -22.73
CA ASN A 300 35.00 -22.76 -21.56
C ASN A 300 33.62 -23.28 -21.10
N LEU A 301 33.46 -23.50 -19.80
CA LEU A 301 32.18 -23.93 -19.19
C LEU A 301 31.01 -23.00 -19.57
N ASN A 302 31.26 -21.73 -19.88
CA ASN A 302 30.23 -20.80 -20.36
C ASN A 302 29.56 -21.29 -21.66
N ASN A 303 30.22 -22.00 -22.51
CA ASN A 303 29.65 -22.58 -23.72
C ASN A 303 28.59 -23.62 -23.38
N TYR A 304 28.80 -24.39 -22.29
CA TYR A 304 27.78 -25.30 -21.77
C TYR A 304 26.57 -24.56 -21.25
N TYR A 305 26.75 -23.49 -20.49
CA TYR A 305 25.66 -22.68 -19.99
C TYR A 305 24.88 -21.99 -21.13
N GLU A 306 25.51 -21.62 -22.23
CA GLU A 306 24.85 -21.11 -23.43
C GLU A 306 23.97 -22.17 -24.06
N ILE A 307 24.51 -23.37 -24.29
CA ILE A 307 23.74 -24.50 -24.83
C ILE A 307 22.51 -24.79 -23.95
N VAL A 308 22.68 -24.83 -22.62
CA VAL A 308 21.57 -25.07 -21.71
C VAL A 308 20.50 -23.99 -21.83
N ARG A 309 20.90 -22.72 -21.94
CA ARG A 309 19.94 -21.60 -22.13
C ARG A 309 19.21 -21.71 -23.46
N ASP A 310 19.89 -22.09 -24.51
CA ASP A 310 19.33 -22.18 -25.89
C ASP A 310 18.31 -23.33 -26.02
N PHE A 311 18.54 -24.44 -25.31
CA PHE A 311 17.71 -25.65 -25.45
C PHE A 311 16.63 -25.81 -24.37
N ALA A 312 16.77 -25.18 -23.23
CA ALA A 312 15.96 -25.52 -22.07
C ALA A 312 14.95 -24.43 -21.68
N ASP A 313 15.08 -23.25 -22.25
CA ASP A 313 14.21 -22.09 -22.05
C ASP A 313 13.66 -22.01 -20.60
N ASP A 314 12.37 -22.15 -20.39
CA ASP A 314 11.74 -22.01 -19.07
C ASP A 314 11.71 -23.31 -18.24
N LEU A 315 12.31 -24.41 -18.70
CA LEU A 315 12.27 -25.69 -17.99
C LEU A 315 13.37 -25.88 -16.95
N ILE A 316 14.49 -25.16 -17.09
CA ILE A 316 15.63 -25.26 -16.18
C ILE A 316 15.67 -24.04 -15.25
N GLU A 317 15.48 -24.26 -13.96
CA GLU A 317 15.48 -23.22 -12.94
C GLU A 317 16.91 -22.87 -12.46
N GLU A 318 17.79 -23.87 -12.38
CA GLU A 318 19.16 -23.70 -11.91
C GLU A 318 20.11 -24.68 -12.57
N VAL A 319 21.33 -24.24 -12.88
CA VAL A 319 22.45 -25.09 -13.28
C VAL A 319 23.64 -24.79 -12.38
N LYS A 320 24.20 -25.81 -11.79
CA LYS A 320 25.32 -25.73 -10.86
C LYS A 320 26.43 -26.67 -11.27
N LEU A 321 27.67 -26.18 -11.31
CA LEU A 321 28.86 -27.05 -11.35
C LEU A 321 29.00 -27.68 -9.94
N LEU A 322 29.00 -29.00 -9.88
CA LEU A 322 29.19 -29.74 -8.63
C LEU A 322 30.66 -30.06 -8.40
N ASP A 323 31.30 -30.69 -9.37
CA ASP A 323 32.71 -31.12 -9.29
C ASP A 323 33.39 -30.92 -10.65
N GLU A 324 34.69 -30.66 -10.61
CA GLU A 324 35.57 -30.55 -11.77
C GLU A 324 36.89 -31.30 -11.45
N TYR A 325 37.27 -32.20 -12.35
CA TYR A 325 38.52 -32.95 -12.25
C TYR A 325 39.33 -32.79 -13.55
N GLU A 326 40.63 -32.54 -13.42
CA GLU A 326 41.59 -32.59 -14.54
C GLU A 326 42.36 -33.93 -14.49
N ASN A 327 42.45 -34.61 -15.64
CA ASN A 327 43.30 -35.79 -15.83
C ASN A 327 44.66 -35.38 -16.39
#